data_cd1c911b256693626fb7db171c9a4084
#
_entry.id   cd1c911b256693626fb7db171c9a4084
#
_cell.length_a   1.000
_cell.length_b   1.000
_cell.length_c   1.000
_cell.angle_alpha   90.00
_cell.angle_beta   90.00
_cell.angle_gamma   90.00
#
_symmetry.space_group_name_H-M   'P 1'
#
loop_
_entity.id
_entity.type
_entity.pdbx_description
1 polymer ?
#
loop_
_entity_poly.entity_id
_entity_poly.type
_entity_poly.pdbx_seq_one_letter_code
_entity_poly.pdbx_strand_id
1 'polypeptide(L)' 'MKTLREFTDPVLAGIVQSFLKDSEIDAVLLDQGASAWTAGRILIPVRLAVPLEQEEAAESLLSQYETTLKNES' A
#
# COMPACT_ATOMS: atom_id res chain seq x y z
N MET A 1 -10.21 8.89 4.43
CA MET A 1 -9.38 7.68 4.28
C MET A 1 -8.11 7.82 5.08
N LYS A 2 -7.59 6.72 5.52
CA LYS A 2 -6.37 6.72 6.33
C LYS A 2 -5.24 6.01 5.58
N THR A 3 -4.06 6.64 5.55
CA THR A 3 -2.86 6.03 4.97
C THR A 3 -2.29 5.03 5.98
N LEU A 4 -2.15 3.78 5.55
CA LEU A 4 -1.61 2.73 6.41
C LEU A 4 -0.15 2.46 6.16
N ARG A 5 0.29 2.55 4.92
CA ARG A 5 1.68 2.26 4.54
C ARG A 5 2.11 3.18 3.42
N GLU A 6 3.41 3.35 3.29
CA GLU A 6 4.01 4.05 2.17
C GLU A 6 5.01 3.10 1.51
N PHE A 7 5.00 3.10 0.19
CA PHE A 7 5.90 2.24 -0.59
C PHE A 7 6.69 3.08 -1.56
N THR A 8 7.97 2.77 -1.70
CA THR A 8 8.80 3.39 -2.73
C THR A 8 8.80 2.55 -4.00
N ASP A 9 8.35 1.31 -3.91
CA ASP A 9 8.27 0.40 -5.05
C ASP A 9 6.81 0.29 -5.50
N PRO A 10 6.46 0.84 -6.67
CA PRO A 10 5.08 0.79 -7.14
C PRO A 10 4.58 -0.63 -7.42
N VAL A 11 5.48 -1.53 -7.75
CA VAL A 11 5.10 -2.93 -8.00
C VAL A 11 4.63 -3.57 -6.69
N LEU A 12 5.40 -3.37 -5.63
CA LEU A 12 5.03 -3.90 -4.32
C LEU A 12 3.73 -3.28 -3.83
N ALA A 13 3.57 -1.97 -4.04
CA ALA A 13 2.34 -1.29 -3.65
C ALA A 13 1.13 -1.90 -4.34
N GLY A 14 1.25 -2.21 -5.63
CA GLY A 14 0.17 -2.84 -6.38
C GLY A 14 -0.18 -4.23 -5.88
N ILE A 15 0.83 -4.99 -5.51
CA ILE A 15 0.63 -6.34 -4.99
C ILE A 15 -0.14 -6.27 -3.66
N VAL A 16 0.26 -5.39 -2.77
CA VAL A 16 -0.38 -5.24 -1.48
C VAL A 16 -1.82 -4.75 -1.66
N GLN A 17 -2.03 -3.81 -2.57
CA GLN A 17 -3.38 -3.34 -2.86
C GLN A 17 -4.27 -4.48 -3.35
N SER A 18 -3.77 -5.31 -4.26
CA SER A 18 -4.53 -6.45 -4.77
C SER A 18 -4.87 -7.42 -3.64
N PHE A 19 -3.92 -7.67 -2.75
CA PHE A 19 -4.16 -8.53 -1.61
C PHE A 19 -5.32 -8.01 -0.75
N LEU A 20 -5.33 -6.71 -0.48
CA LEU A 20 -6.40 -6.13 0.32
C LEU A 20 -7.73 -6.15 -0.41
N LYS A 21 -7.72 -5.88 -1.72
CA LYS A 21 -8.96 -5.93 -2.51
C LYS A 21 -9.55 -7.34 -2.54
N ASP A 22 -8.69 -8.34 -2.61
CA ASP A 22 -9.16 -9.73 -2.55
C ASP A 22 -9.82 -10.05 -1.23
N SER A 23 -9.52 -9.29 -0.20
CA SER A 23 -10.12 -9.45 1.12
C SER A 23 -11.28 -8.47 1.34
N GLU A 24 -11.77 -7.87 0.26
CA GLU A 24 -12.90 -6.95 0.26
C GLU A 24 -12.61 -5.63 1.00
N ILE A 25 -11.35 -5.24 1.01
CA ILE A 25 -10.93 -3.94 1.54
C ILE A 25 -10.81 -2.96 0.37
N ASP A 26 -11.42 -1.79 0.51
CA ASP A 26 -11.37 -0.76 -0.53
C ASP A 26 -10.07 0.04 -0.47
N ALA A 27 -8.97 -0.64 -0.69
CA ALA A 27 -7.65 -0.02 -0.66
C ALA A 27 -7.41 0.79 -1.93
N VAL A 28 -6.85 1.97 -1.76
CA VAL A 28 -6.46 2.81 -2.89
C VAL A 28 -5.01 3.21 -2.75
N LEU A 29 -4.37 3.45 -3.89
CA LEU A 29 -3.00 3.94 -3.90
C LEU A 29 -3.03 5.42 -4.27
N LEU A 30 -2.38 6.22 -3.45
CA LEU A 30 -2.29 7.66 -3.65
C LEU A 30 -0.83 8.02 -3.91
N ASP A 31 -0.58 8.72 -4.99
CA ASP A 31 0.76 9.19 -5.27
C ASP A 31 0.78 10.71 -5.28
N GLN A 32 1.98 11.28 -5.39
CA GLN A 32 2.15 12.72 -5.38
C GLN A 32 1.96 13.34 -6.76
N GLY A 33 1.62 12.53 -7.74
CA GLY A 33 1.37 13.03 -9.07
C GLY A 33 2.63 13.18 -9.90
N ALA A 34 2.43 13.61 -11.14
CA ALA A 34 3.50 13.63 -12.13
C ALA A 34 4.60 14.64 -11.82
N SER A 35 4.30 15.66 -11.03
CA SER A 35 5.30 16.70 -10.71
C SER A 35 6.47 16.13 -9.92
N ALA A 36 6.36 14.92 -9.50
CA ALA A 36 7.38 14.29 -8.70
C ALA A 36 8.43 13.56 -9.51
N TRP A 37 8.30 13.57 -10.80
CA TRP A 37 9.34 13.05 -11.66
C TRP A 37 10.55 13.97 -11.61
N THR A 38 11.66 13.47 -11.13
CA THR A 38 12.88 14.23 -11.07
C THR A 38 14.00 13.42 -11.69
N ALA A 39 14.59 13.94 -12.75
CA ALA A 39 15.72 13.28 -13.42
C ALA A 39 15.41 11.86 -13.83
N GLY A 40 14.18 11.60 -14.26
CA GLY A 40 13.78 10.26 -14.70
C GLY A 40 13.57 9.27 -13.59
N ARG A 41 13.56 9.74 -12.35
CA ARG A 41 13.37 8.87 -11.19
C ARG A 41 12.03 9.14 -10.53
N ILE A 42 11.40 8.08 -10.07
CA ILE A 42 10.22 8.18 -9.24
C ILE A 42 10.71 8.15 -7.81
N LEU A 43 10.75 9.32 -7.17
CA LEU A 43 11.21 9.42 -5.79
C LEU A 43 10.06 9.53 -4.81
N ILE A 44 8.84 9.36 -5.29
CA ILE A 44 7.69 9.63 -4.48
C ILE A 44 7.13 8.36 -3.91
N PRO A 45 6.92 8.31 -2.59
CA PRO A 45 6.26 7.17 -2.01
C PRO A 45 4.80 7.10 -2.46
N VAL A 46 4.38 5.91 -2.82
CA VAL A 46 2.98 5.63 -3.07
C VAL A 46 2.34 5.30 -1.73
N ARG A 47 1.24 5.95 -1.42
CA ARG A 47 0.56 5.73 -0.14
C ARG A 47 -0.59 4.77 -0.32
N LEU A 48 -0.66 3.79 0.58
CA LEU A 48 -1.77 2.86 0.61
C LEU A 48 -2.77 3.36 1.63
N ALA A 49 -3.97 3.70 1.18
CA ALA A 49 -5.01 4.25 2.04
C ALA A 49 -6.26 3.39 1.99
N VAL A 50 -6.99 3.37 3.09
CA VAL A 50 -8.25 2.63 3.19
C VAL A 50 -9.28 3.51 3.88
N PRO A 51 -10.60 3.22 3.69
CA PRO A 51 -11.62 3.93 4.43
C PRO A 51 -11.44 3.74 5.94
N LEU A 52 -11.80 4.75 6.71
CA LEU A 52 -11.64 4.67 8.16
C LEU A 52 -12.33 3.46 8.77
N GLU A 53 -13.48 3.09 8.24
CA GLU A 53 -14.25 1.95 8.74
C GLU A 53 -13.56 0.62 8.49
N GLN A 54 -12.59 0.57 7.59
CA GLN A 54 -11.86 -0.65 7.27
C GLN A 54 -10.43 -0.64 7.80
N GLU A 55 -10.08 0.39 8.53
CA GLU A 55 -8.71 0.57 9.00
C GLU A 55 -8.22 -0.61 9.83
N GLU A 56 -9.00 -1.05 10.80
CA GLU A 56 -8.59 -2.16 11.66
C GLU A 56 -8.42 -3.46 10.88
N ALA A 57 -9.38 -3.76 10.02
CA ALA A 57 -9.31 -4.98 9.23
C ALA A 57 -8.11 -4.96 8.30
N ALA A 58 -7.88 -3.82 7.65
CA ALA A 58 -6.76 -3.68 6.73
C ALA A 58 -5.42 -3.79 7.46
N GLU A 59 -5.30 -3.17 8.62
CA GLU A 59 -4.07 -3.22 9.40
C GLU A 59 -3.77 -4.65 9.84
N SER A 60 -4.80 -5.37 10.27
CA SER A 60 -4.64 -6.76 10.67
C SER A 60 -4.14 -7.62 9.50
N LEU A 61 -4.72 -7.43 8.33
CA LEU A 61 -4.32 -8.17 7.15
C LEU A 61 -2.90 -7.83 6.73
N LEU A 62 -2.53 -6.56 6.79
CA LEU A 62 -1.18 -6.12 6.45
C LEU A 62 -0.16 -6.74 7.39
N SER A 63 -0.46 -6.76 8.69
CA SER A 63 0.44 -7.38 9.66
C SER A 63 0.66 -8.85 9.36
N GLN A 64 -0.40 -9.58 9.01
CA GLN A 64 -0.29 -10.97 8.65
C GLN A 64 0.55 -11.16 7.39
N TYR A 65 0.32 -10.31 6.39
CA TYR A 65 1.05 -10.39 5.14
C TYR A 65 2.54 -10.14 5.35
N GLU A 66 2.86 -9.12 6.12
CA GLU A 66 4.25 -8.76 6.40
C GLU A 66 4.95 -9.86 7.20
N THR A 67 4.24 -10.47 8.14
CA THR A 67 4.79 -11.58 8.91
C THR A 67 5.07 -12.78 8.03
N THR A 68 4.14 -13.08 7.11
CA THR A 68 4.33 -14.19 6.17
C THR A 68 5.57 -13.98 5.31
N LEU A 69 5.76 -12.76 4.81
CA LEU A 69 6.94 -12.46 4.01
C LEU A 69 8.22 -12.66 4.79
N LYS A 70 8.23 -12.25 6.06
CA LYS A 70 9.41 -12.44 6.90
C LYS A 70 9.71 -13.90 7.15
N ASN A 71 8.67 -14.70 7.31
CA ASN A 71 8.85 -16.12 7.61
C ASN A 71 9.32 -16.94 6.43
N GLU A 72 9.15 -16.42 5.23
CA GLU A 72 9.59 -17.13 4.03
C GLU A 72 11.07 -16.90 3.70
N SER A 73 11.70 -15.97 4.36
CA SER A 73 13.10 -15.66 4.08
C SER A 73 14.08 -16.50 4.96
#